data_a7f72d1a4b58f4e5cefa92c5be3306e2
#
_entry.id   a7f72d1a4b58f4e5cefa92c5be3306e2
#
_cell.length_a   1.000
_cell.length_b   1.000
_cell.length_c   1.000
_cell.angle_alpha   90.00
_cell.angle_beta   90.00
_cell.angle_gamma   90.00
#
_symmetry.space_group_name_H-M   'P 1'
#
loop_
_entity.id
_entity.type
_entity.pdbx_description
1 polymer ?
#
loop_
_entity_poly.entity_id
_entity_poly.type
_entity_poly.pdbx_seq_one_letter_code
_entity_poly.pdbx_strand_id
1 'polypeptide(L)'
;MCGIVGYVGRRDACPILIKGLHRLEYRGYDSAGVALVNPDGRLNVFKCKGKVSDLEHFLDGKDLGGNIGIAHTRWATHGVPNDANAHPHYSESENIALIHNGIIENYRVLKDALEQLSLIHI
;
A
#
# COMPACT_ATOMS: atom_id res chain seq x y z
N MET A 1 -8.08 -11.70 -6.42
CA MET A 1 -6.72 -11.51 -6.98
C MET A 1 -6.33 -10.05 -6.83
N CYS A 2 -5.15 -9.81 -6.30
CA CYS A 2 -4.68 -8.44 -6.01
C CYS A 2 -4.21 -7.70 -7.27
N GLY A 3 -4.36 -6.38 -7.28
CA GLY A 3 -3.90 -5.52 -8.36
C GLY A 3 -2.85 -4.54 -7.90
N ILE A 4 -1.85 -4.29 -8.73
CA ILE A 4 -0.76 -3.36 -8.45
C ILE A 4 -0.68 -2.34 -9.59
N VAL A 5 -0.51 -1.07 -9.23
CA VAL A 5 -0.26 0.02 -10.16
C VAL A 5 0.97 0.79 -9.70
N GLY A 6 1.83 1.15 -10.61
CA GLY A 6 2.99 1.99 -10.33
C GLY A 6 3.09 3.11 -11.35
N TYR A 7 3.59 4.27 -10.91
CA TYR A 7 3.80 5.42 -11.79
C TYR A 7 5.06 6.17 -11.42
N VAL A 8 5.84 6.49 -12.44
CA VAL A 8 6.98 7.42 -12.37
C VAL A 8 6.88 8.32 -13.60
N GLY A 9 6.79 9.62 -13.41
CA GLY A 9 6.63 10.51 -14.53
C GLY A 9 6.61 11.97 -14.14
N ARG A 10 5.99 12.80 -14.98
CA ARG A 10 5.92 14.24 -14.80
C ARG A 10 4.60 14.73 -14.20
N ARG A 11 3.58 13.87 -14.19
CA ARG A 11 2.25 14.21 -13.67
C ARG A 11 2.14 13.83 -12.20
N ASP A 12 1.13 14.36 -11.54
CA ASP A 12 0.76 13.88 -10.22
C ASP A 12 0.36 12.40 -10.29
N ALA A 13 1.00 11.60 -9.46
CA ALA A 13 0.82 10.15 -9.49
C ALA A 13 -0.55 9.72 -8.97
N CYS A 14 -1.07 10.38 -7.93
CA CYS A 14 -2.27 9.92 -7.23
C CYS A 14 -3.49 9.73 -8.13
N PRO A 15 -3.90 10.70 -8.97
CA PRO A 15 -5.06 10.49 -9.86
C PRO A 15 -4.86 9.33 -10.83
N ILE A 16 -3.64 9.12 -11.32
CA ILE A 16 -3.30 8.03 -12.25
C ILE A 16 -3.39 6.69 -11.53
N LEU A 17 -2.87 6.61 -10.31
CA LEU A 17 -2.91 5.40 -9.48
C LEU A 17 -4.34 5.01 -9.15
N ILE A 18 -5.16 5.96 -8.71
CA ILE A 18 -6.56 5.71 -8.36
C ILE A 18 -7.35 5.22 -9.57
N LYS A 19 -7.16 5.84 -10.73
CA LYS A 19 -7.79 5.39 -11.98
C LYS A 19 -7.40 3.96 -12.33
N GLY A 20 -6.12 3.62 -12.14
CA GLY A 20 -5.62 2.27 -12.35
C GLY A 20 -6.26 1.27 -11.38
N LEU A 21 -6.40 1.65 -10.11
CA LEU A 21 -7.05 0.80 -9.11
C LEU A 21 -8.51 0.54 -9.44
N HIS A 22 -9.26 1.54 -9.89
CA HIS A 22 -10.65 1.34 -10.33
C HIS A 22 -10.75 0.31 -11.44
N ARG A 23 -9.81 0.30 -12.39
CA ARG A 23 -9.79 -0.67 -13.47
C ARG A 23 -9.49 -2.09 -12.99
N LEU A 24 -8.75 -2.24 -11.89
CA LEU A 24 -8.36 -3.54 -11.33
C LEU A 24 -9.36 -4.06 -10.30
N GLU A 25 -10.31 -3.25 -9.87
CA GLU A 25 -11.26 -3.58 -8.79
C GLU A 25 -12.15 -4.77 -9.15
N TYR A 26 -12.41 -5.03 -10.45
CA TYR A 26 -13.17 -6.19 -10.89
C TYR A 26 -12.57 -7.53 -10.44
N ARG A 27 -11.28 -7.54 -10.11
CA ARG A 27 -10.55 -8.74 -9.65
C ARG A 27 -10.81 -9.05 -8.19
N GLY A 28 -11.58 -8.22 -7.51
CA GLY A 28 -11.88 -8.33 -6.08
C GLY A 28 -11.21 -7.22 -5.28
N TYR A 29 -11.77 -6.97 -4.11
CA TYR A 29 -11.24 -5.96 -3.19
C TYR A 29 -11.65 -6.29 -1.75
N ASP A 30 -10.79 -6.00 -0.80
CA ASP A 30 -11.14 -5.90 0.62
C ASP A 30 -10.42 -4.72 1.26
N SER A 31 -9.39 -4.22 0.62
CA SER A 31 -8.67 -3.03 1.03
C SER A 31 -7.93 -2.42 -0.15
N ALA A 32 -7.55 -1.16 -0.02
CA ALA A 32 -6.81 -0.44 -1.05
C ALA A 32 -5.84 0.55 -0.39
N GLY A 33 -4.79 0.91 -1.10
CA GLY A 33 -3.83 1.86 -0.61
C GLY A 33 -2.93 2.44 -1.69
N VAL A 34 -2.32 3.58 -1.36
CA VAL A 34 -1.35 4.27 -2.20
C VAL A 34 -0.16 4.70 -1.37
N ALA A 35 1.00 4.73 -1.97
CA ALA A 35 2.19 5.35 -1.41
C ALA A 35 2.74 6.34 -2.43
N LEU A 36 3.01 7.56 -1.99
CA LEU A 36 3.44 8.66 -2.84
C LEU A 36 4.75 9.25 -2.31
N VAL A 37 5.66 9.58 -3.21
CA VAL A 37 6.85 10.37 -2.86
C VAL A 37 6.59 11.80 -3.33
N ASN A 38 6.52 12.74 -2.37
CA ASN A 38 6.24 14.14 -2.68
C ASN A 38 7.50 14.84 -3.22
N PRO A 39 7.38 16.10 -3.74
CA PRO A 39 8.53 16.81 -4.27
C PRO A 39 9.68 17.02 -3.27
N ASP A 40 9.39 17.01 -1.97
CA ASP A 40 10.40 17.12 -0.92
C ASP A 40 11.12 15.80 -0.64
N GLY A 41 10.76 14.73 -1.35
CA GLY A 41 11.32 13.40 -1.13
C GLY A 41 10.69 12.63 0.04
N ARG A 42 9.62 13.16 0.64
CA ARG A 42 8.93 12.50 1.74
C ARG A 42 7.95 11.46 1.23
N LEU A 43 7.92 10.31 1.87
CA LEU A 43 6.97 9.24 1.59
C LEU A 43 5.68 9.44 2.38
N ASN A 44 4.55 9.42 1.69
CA ASN A 44 3.22 9.42 2.31
C ASN A 44 2.48 8.15 1.92
N VAL A 45 1.96 7.43 2.90
CA VAL A 45 1.21 6.19 2.69
C VAL A 45 -0.21 6.37 3.21
N PHE A 46 -1.20 6.07 2.36
CA PHE A 46 -2.61 6.13 2.70
C PHE A 46 -3.25 4.80 2.32
N LYS A 47 -3.88 4.15 3.27
CA LYS A 47 -4.53 2.87 3.03
C LYS A 47 -5.76 2.70 3.93
N CYS A 48 -6.75 1.96 3.45
CA CYS A 48 -7.95 1.69 4.21
C CYS A 48 -8.61 0.39 3.75
N LYS A 49 -9.42 -0.16 4.64
CA LYS A 49 -10.31 -1.28 4.33
C LYS A 49 -11.43 -0.80 3.41
N GLY A 50 -11.85 -1.64 2.48
CA GLY A 50 -12.99 -1.39 1.61
C GLY A 50 -12.61 -1.25 0.15
N LYS A 51 -13.44 -0.51 -0.57
CA LYS A 51 -13.32 -0.27 -2.01
C LYS A 51 -12.35 0.86 -2.31
N VAL A 52 -11.97 0.98 -3.59
CA VAL A 52 -11.20 2.12 -4.08
C VAL A 52 -11.93 3.44 -3.80
N SER A 53 -13.26 3.48 -3.91
CA SER A 53 -14.04 4.67 -3.57
C SER A 53 -13.92 5.05 -2.10
N ASP A 54 -13.80 4.09 -1.19
CA ASP A 54 -13.55 4.36 0.23
C ASP A 54 -12.16 4.97 0.43
N LEU A 55 -11.17 4.49 -0.30
CA LEU A 55 -9.83 5.08 -0.31
C LEU A 55 -9.89 6.52 -0.82
N GLU A 56 -10.62 6.79 -1.90
CA GLU A 56 -10.76 8.15 -2.43
C GLU A 56 -11.35 9.11 -1.39
N HIS A 57 -12.39 8.69 -0.67
CA HIS A 57 -12.96 9.49 0.43
C HIS A 57 -11.93 9.72 1.55
N PHE A 58 -11.17 8.71 1.89
CA PHE A 58 -10.11 8.82 2.89
C PHE A 58 -9.02 9.82 2.47
N LEU A 59 -8.73 9.91 1.18
CA LEU A 59 -7.72 10.80 0.63
C LEU A 59 -8.16 12.28 0.58
N ASP A 60 -9.45 12.54 0.76
CA ASP A 60 -9.99 13.90 0.72
C ASP A 60 -9.31 14.79 1.76
N GLY A 61 -8.82 15.95 1.34
CA GLY A 61 -8.13 16.89 2.22
C GLY A 61 -6.71 16.50 2.61
N LYS A 62 -6.17 15.41 2.07
CA LYS A 62 -4.78 14.99 2.31
C LYS A 62 -3.83 15.63 1.30
N ASP A 63 -2.56 15.75 1.68
CA ASP A 63 -1.51 16.13 0.75
C ASP A 63 -1.15 14.94 -0.15
N LEU A 64 -1.56 15.02 -1.41
CA LEU A 64 -1.39 13.96 -2.40
C LEU A 64 -0.34 14.33 -3.47
N GLY A 65 0.49 15.31 -3.19
CA GLY A 65 1.53 15.73 -4.13
C GLY A 65 2.56 14.65 -4.38
N GLY A 66 3.13 14.67 -5.59
CA GLY A 66 4.19 13.75 -5.97
C GLY A 66 3.98 13.13 -7.34
N ASN A 67 5.06 12.82 -8.01
CA ASN A 67 5.08 12.24 -9.35
C ASN A 67 5.59 10.81 -9.39
N ILE A 68 5.77 10.20 -8.23
CA ILE A 68 6.18 8.80 -8.07
C ILE A 68 5.24 8.16 -7.05
N GLY A 69 4.72 7.00 -7.40
CA GLY A 69 3.86 6.29 -6.46
C GLY A 69 3.58 4.85 -6.85
N ILE A 70 3.10 4.11 -5.87
CA ILE A 70 2.62 2.75 -6.03
C ILE A 70 1.25 2.62 -5.38
N ALA A 71 0.42 1.73 -5.89
CA ALA A 71 -0.93 1.52 -5.39
C ALA A 71 -1.34 0.06 -5.49
N HIS A 72 -2.28 -0.34 -4.65
CA HIS A 72 -2.69 -1.72 -4.51
C HIS A 72 -4.17 -1.84 -4.16
N THR A 73 -4.85 -2.78 -4.81
CA THR A 73 -6.13 -3.32 -4.34
C THR A 73 -5.90 -4.74 -3.87
N ARG A 74 -6.31 -5.03 -2.65
CA ARG A 74 -6.12 -6.34 -2.05
C ARG A 74 -7.37 -7.18 -2.14
N TRP A 75 -7.18 -8.48 -2.44
CA TRP A 75 -8.15 -9.52 -2.17
C TRP A 75 -7.48 -10.50 -1.21
N ALA A 76 -7.93 -10.55 0.02
CA ALA A 76 -7.22 -11.27 1.08
C ALA A 76 -7.19 -12.77 0.83
N THR A 77 -6.00 -13.32 0.76
CA THR A 77 -5.74 -14.76 0.81
C THR A 77 -5.09 -15.14 2.13
N HIS A 78 -4.47 -14.16 2.81
CA HIS A 78 -3.81 -14.28 4.09
C HIS A 78 -4.04 -13.05 4.95
N GLY A 79 -4.30 -13.28 6.22
CA GLY A 79 -4.52 -12.23 7.19
C GLY A 79 -5.92 -11.61 7.11
N VAL A 80 -6.30 -10.92 8.17
CA VAL A 80 -7.60 -10.27 8.28
C VAL A 80 -7.62 -9.02 7.39
N PRO A 81 -8.72 -8.76 6.64
CA PRO A 81 -8.86 -7.50 5.92
C PRO A 81 -9.05 -6.35 6.91
N ASN A 82 -8.01 -5.57 7.09
CA ASN A 82 -8.00 -4.37 7.93
C ASN A 82 -6.96 -3.38 7.41
N ASP A 83 -6.91 -2.20 7.99
CA ASP A 83 -6.00 -1.14 7.55
C ASP A 83 -4.52 -1.54 7.73
N ALA A 84 -4.19 -2.27 8.80
CA ALA A 84 -2.82 -2.70 9.06
C ALA A 84 -2.30 -3.69 8.02
N ASN A 85 -3.18 -4.57 7.53
CA ASN A 85 -2.83 -5.58 6.52
C ASN A 85 -2.99 -5.09 5.09
N ALA A 86 -3.54 -3.89 4.88
CA ALA A 86 -3.64 -3.29 3.55
C ALA A 86 -2.25 -2.92 3.02
N HIS A 87 -2.08 -2.99 1.69
CA HIS A 87 -0.85 -2.54 1.03
C HIS A 87 -1.02 -1.10 0.55
N PRO A 88 0.08 -0.36 0.37
CA PRO A 88 1.46 -0.74 0.59
C PRO A 88 1.82 -0.89 2.08
N HIS A 89 2.74 -1.78 2.37
CA HIS A 89 3.38 -1.84 3.69
C HIS A 89 4.50 -0.81 3.77
N TYR A 90 4.78 -0.32 4.97
CA TYR A 90 5.84 0.67 5.17
C TYR A 90 6.74 0.31 6.36
N SER A 91 7.99 0.80 6.31
CA SER A 91 8.96 0.58 7.38
C SER A 91 8.59 1.36 8.64
N GLU A 92 9.17 0.97 9.78
CA GLU A 92 8.95 1.66 11.05
C GLU A 92 9.29 3.15 10.96
N SER A 93 10.35 3.50 10.23
CA SER A 93 10.75 4.89 9.99
C SER A 93 9.86 5.61 8.96
N GLU A 94 8.92 4.89 8.33
CA GLU A 94 7.99 5.43 7.33
C GLU A 94 8.67 6.06 6.11
N ASN A 95 9.88 5.57 5.77
CA ASN A 95 10.62 6.07 4.62
C ASN A 95 10.80 5.03 3.49
N ILE A 96 10.28 3.83 3.67
CA ILE A 96 10.24 2.77 2.66
C ILE A 96 8.84 2.20 2.59
N ALA A 97 8.30 2.07 1.38
CA ALA A 97 7.02 1.40 1.16
C ALA A 97 7.19 0.32 0.09
N LEU A 98 6.48 -0.79 0.26
CA LEU A 98 6.51 -1.88 -0.69
C LEU A 98 5.15 -2.57 -0.81
N ILE A 99 4.97 -3.23 -1.95
CA ILE A 99 3.83 -4.11 -2.22
C ILE A 99 4.38 -5.49 -2.57
N HIS A 100 3.77 -6.52 -2.01
CA HIS A 100 4.12 -7.89 -2.35
C HIS A 100 2.86 -8.76 -2.44
N ASN A 101 2.54 -9.19 -3.64
CA ASN A 101 1.44 -10.14 -3.89
C ASN A 101 1.98 -11.56 -3.76
N GLY A 102 2.06 -12.06 -2.55
CA GLY A 102 2.60 -13.38 -2.31
C GLY A 102 2.88 -13.65 -0.84
N ILE A 103 3.56 -14.74 -0.59
CA ILE A 103 3.94 -15.20 0.75
C ILE A 103 5.45 -15.44 0.76
N ILE A 104 6.10 -14.94 1.79
CA ILE A 104 7.51 -15.28 2.05
C ILE A 104 7.51 -16.65 2.70
N GLU A 105 8.00 -17.66 1.98
CA GLU A 105 7.90 -19.07 2.40
C GLU A 105 8.51 -19.35 3.76
N ASN A 106 9.64 -18.72 4.07
CA ASN A 106 10.36 -18.88 5.33
C ASN A 106 10.06 -17.74 6.33
N TYR A 107 8.89 -17.13 6.25
CA TYR A 107 8.55 -15.95 7.07
C TYR A 107 8.65 -16.23 8.58
N ARG A 108 8.31 -17.43 9.04
CA ARG A 108 8.34 -17.76 10.46
C ARG A 108 9.76 -17.67 11.05
N VAL A 109 10.73 -18.25 10.34
CA VAL A 109 12.13 -18.22 10.77
C VAL A 109 12.65 -16.77 10.81
N LEU A 110 12.33 -15.99 9.78
CA LEU A 110 12.72 -14.59 9.69
C LEU A 110 12.05 -13.75 10.78
N LYS A 111 10.75 -13.96 11.00
CA LYS A 111 9.98 -13.27 12.02
C LYS A 111 10.55 -13.54 13.42
N ASP A 112 10.78 -14.80 13.75
CA ASP A 112 11.34 -15.18 15.05
C ASP A 112 12.71 -14.54 15.29
N ALA A 113 13.58 -14.53 14.27
CA ALA A 113 14.87 -13.90 14.36
C ALA A 113 14.76 -12.38 14.58
N LEU A 114 13.85 -11.71 13.88
CA LEU A 114 13.62 -10.26 14.02
C LEU A 114 13.02 -9.92 15.40
N GLU A 115 12.13 -10.75 15.92
CA GLU A 115 11.55 -10.58 17.25
C GLU A 115 12.62 -10.69 18.33
N GLN A 116 13.52 -11.69 18.22
CA GLN A 116 14.64 -11.85 19.16
C GLN A 116 15.58 -10.66 19.15
N LEU A 117 15.76 -10.01 18.00
CA LEU A 117 16.57 -8.81 17.86
C LEU A 117 15.82 -7.54 18.24
N SER A 118 14.56 -7.65 18.65
CA SER A 118 13.65 -6.51 18.94
C SER A 118 13.48 -5.56 17.76
N LEU A 119 13.61 -6.08 16.53
CA LEU A 119 13.46 -5.29 15.31
C LEU A 119 12.01 -5.23 14.82
N ILE A 120 11.16 -6.15 15.31
CA ILE A 120 9.71 -6.11 15.05
C ILE A 120 8.96 -6.39 16.35
N HIS A 121 7.73 -5.89 16.42
CA HIS A 121 6.85 -6.16 17.55
C HIS A 121 6.03 -7.43 17.32
N ILE A 122 5.71 -8.11 18.39
CA ILE A 122 4.85 -9.29 18.38
C ILE A 122 3.39 -8.87 18.27
#